data_70e4f34e88459034bf12798da62946ff
#
_entry.id   70e4f34e88459034bf12798da62946ff
#
_cell.length_a   1.000
_cell.length_b   1.000
_cell.length_c   1.000
_cell.angle_alpha   90.00
_cell.angle_beta   90.00
_cell.angle_gamma   90.00
#
_symmetry.space_group_name_H-M   'P 1'
#
loop_
_entity.id
_entity.type
_entity.pdbx_description
1 polymer ?
#
loop_
_entity_poly.entity_id
_entity_poly.type
_entity_poly.pdbx_seq_one_letter_code
_entity_poly.pdbx_strand_id
1 'polypeptide(L)'
;MINGAVPYIWFRNYKERIMGKKRLERIIPLVDPLLGLLADYLSRADLNRNEPIFPTYGGGRHSSADRSRKLSKHIVNMRSGFDNSQLSPYSLQHTFKDRAVVAGVPSSVTEYFMGHRTKQSSAIHERYGTGLPPQELVKWMVAIQEVTEHGHFHREFLG
;
A
#
# COMPACT_ATOMS: atom_id res chain seq x y z
N MET A 1 -10.19 -21.38 -4.83
CA MET A 1 -9.19 -21.15 -5.89
C MET A 1 -9.65 -19.95 -6.68
N ILE A 2 -8.86 -18.88 -6.73
CA ILE A 2 -9.18 -17.66 -7.51
C ILE A 2 -8.76 -17.99 -8.95
N ASN A 3 -9.72 -18.43 -9.77
CA ASN A 3 -9.50 -18.76 -11.18
C ASN A 3 -9.64 -17.56 -12.12
N GLY A 4 -9.41 -16.34 -11.65
CA GLY A 4 -9.51 -15.11 -12.43
C GLY A 4 -8.23 -14.27 -12.37
N ALA A 5 -8.13 -13.28 -13.24
CA ALA A 5 -7.05 -12.30 -13.19
C ALA A 5 -7.13 -11.54 -11.85
N VAL A 6 -6.05 -11.57 -11.06
CA VAL A 6 -5.96 -10.84 -9.81
C VAL A 6 -5.81 -9.35 -10.12
N PRO A 7 -6.75 -8.48 -9.70
CA PRO A 7 -6.57 -7.04 -9.86
C PRO A 7 -5.42 -6.53 -9.00
N TYR A 8 -4.65 -5.58 -9.52
CA TYR A 8 -3.50 -5.03 -8.81
C TYR A 8 -3.23 -3.56 -9.16
N ILE A 9 -2.52 -2.87 -8.30
CA ILE A 9 -1.90 -1.57 -8.57
C ILE A 9 -0.46 -1.80 -8.96
N TRP A 10 -0.05 -1.27 -10.12
CA TRP A 10 1.34 -1.31 -10.56
C TRP A 10 2.06 0.00 -10.25
N PHE A 11 3.03 -0.03 -9.36
CA PHE A 11 3.93 1.08 -9.08
C PHE A 11 5.11 1.04 -10.04
N ARG A 12 5.11 1.95 -11.01
CA ARG A 12 6.11 2.05 -12.06
C ARG A 12 7.07 3.20 -11.82
N ASN A 13 8.31 3.07 -12.32
CA ASN A 13 9.26 4.17 -12.39
C ASN A 13 9.06 4.93 -13.70
N TYR A 14 8.50 6.12 -13.63
CA TYR A 14 8.44 7.02 -14.79
C TYR A 14 9.71 7.91 -14.84
N LYS A 15 10.14 8.26 -16.05
CA LYS A 15 11.32 9.13 -16.28
C LYS A 15 11.27 10.45 -15.49
N GLU A 16 10.09 10.99 -15.28
CA GLU A 16 9.85 12.25 -14.56
C GLU A 16 10.02 12.14 -13.03
N ARG A 17 10.15 10.94 -12.48
CA ARG A 17 10.41 10.70 -11.05
C ARG A 17 11.90 10.61 -10.68
N ILE A 18 12.80 10.99 -11.58
CA ILE A 18 14.25 10.76 -11.45
C ILE A 18 14.95 11.73 -10.47
N MET A 19 14.23 12.56 -9.76
CA MET A 19 14.79 13.34 -8.65
C MET A 19 14.67 12.57 -7.32
N GLY A 20 15.43 11.47 -7.20
CA GLY A 20 15.45 10.66 -5.97
C GLY A 20 15.86 9.21 -6.22
N LYS A 21 16.14 8.47 -5.15
CA LYS A 21 16.51 7.05 -5.22
C LYS A 21 15.43 6.28 -6.00
N LYS A 22 15.84 5.59 -7.07
CA LYS A 22 14.94 4.69 -7.83
C LYS A 22 14.24 3.76 -6.84
N ARG A 23 12.92 3.90 -6.73
CA ARG A 23 12.11 2.95 -5.94
C ARG A 23 11.95 1.67 -6.73
N LEU A 24 11.77 0.56 -6.02
CA LEU A 24 11.51 -0.73 -6.62
C LEU A 24 10.17 -0.68 -7.35
N GLU A 25 10.15 -1.05 -8.64
CA GLU A 25 8.90 -1.30 -9.33
C GLU A 25 8.21 -2.50 -8.67
N ARG A 26 6.92 -2.41 -8.48
CA ARG A 26 6.18 -3.47 -7.80
C ARG A 26 4.70 -3.45 -8.15
N ILE A 27 4.08 -4.59 -7.98
CA ILE A 27 2.65 -4.75 -8.03
C ILE A 27 2.10 -5.02 -6.63
N ILE A 28 0.96 -4.43 -6.30
CA ILE A 28 0.23 -4.65 -5.05
C ILE A 28 -1.13 -5.21 -5.42
N PRO A 29 -1.43 -6.48 -5.09
CA PRO A 29 -2.75 -7.05 -5.33
C PRO A 29 -3.81 -6.27 -4.57
N LEU A 30 -4.96 -6.09 -5.19
CA LEU A 30 -6.14 -5.54 -4.56
C LEU A 30 -6.99 -6.69 -4.02
N VAL A 31 -7.28 -6.63 -2.73
CA VAL A 31 -8.15 -7.57 -2.03
C VAL A 31 -9.32 -6.81 -1.40
N ASP A 32 -10.43 -7.49 -1.15
CA ASP A 32 -11.54 -6.89 -0.43
C ASP A 32 -11.14 -6.58 1.05
N PRO A 33 -11.65 -5.51 1.66
CA PRO A 33 -12.66 -4.57 1.13
C PRO A 33 -12.11 -3.45 0.21
N LEU A 34 -10.78 -3.32 0.06
CA LEU A 34 -10.18 -2.22 -0.72
C LEU A 34 -10.58 -2.28 -2.19
N LEU A 35 -10.66 -3.50 -2.76
CA LEU A 35 -11.10 -3.69 -4.14
C LEU A 35 -12.52 -3.16 -4.35
N GLY A 36 -13.45 -3.54 -3.46
CA GLY A 36 -14.84 -3.08 -3.52
C GLY A 36 -14.96 -1.56 -3.37
N LEU A 37 -14.25 -0.98 -2.40
CA LEU A 37 -14.23 0.48 -2.17
C LEU A 37 -13.67 1.23 -3.38
N LEU A 38 -12.61 0.73 -3.99
CA LEU A 38 -12.00 1.36 -5.17
C LEU A 38 -12.92 1.23 -6.39
N ALA A 39 -13.54 0.08 -6.59
CA ALA A 39 -14.49 -0.14 -7.68
C ALA A 39 -15.71 0.79 -7.56
N ASP A 40 -16.27 0.93 -6.36
CA ASP A 40 -17.38 1.84 -6.07
C ASP A 40 -16.97 3.31 -6.28
N TYR A 41 -15.79 3.69 -5.82
CA TYR A 41 -15.26 5.04 -6.09
C TYR A 41 -15.13 5.31 -7.59
N LEU A 42 -14.50 4.40 -8.34
CA LEU A 42 -14.27 4.56 -9.77
C LEU A 42 -15.57 4.59 -10.58
N SER A 43 -16.60 3.86 -10.15
CA SER A 43 -17.92 3.88 -10.81
C SER A 43 -18.64 5.22 -10.67
N ARG A 44 -18.37 5.96 -9.59
CA ARG A 44 -18.95 7.27 -9.31
C ARG A 44 -18.09 8.45 -9.78
N ALA A 45 -16.79 8.22 -9.92
CA ALA A 45 -15.86 9.23 -10.38
C ALA A 45 -15.90 9.28 -11.91
N ASP A 46 -16.32 10.42 -12.46
CA ASP A 46 -16.28 10.69 -13.92
C ASP A 46 -14.83 10.99 -14.34
N LEU A 47 -14.01 9.94 -14.35
CA LEU A 47 -12.58 10.03 -14.64
C LEU A 47 -12.30 9.58 -16.07
N ASN A 48 -11.60 10.41 -16.82
CA ASN A 48 -11.01 10.02 -18.09
C ASN A 48 -9.80 9.09 -17.86
N ARG A 49 -9.52 8.21 -18.84
CA ARG A 49 -8.41 7.23 -18.74
C ARG A 49 -7.03 7.82 -18.43
N ASN A 50 -6.82 9.09 -18.75
CA ASN A 50 -5.55 9.80 -18.58
C ASN A 50 -5.51 10.66 -17.30
N GLU A 51 -6.59 10.69 -16.54
CA GLU A 51 -6.65 11.45 -15.30
C GLU A 51 -6.14 10.65 -14.11
N PRO A 52 -5.54 11.32 -13.10
CA PRO A 52 -5.18 10.66 -11.86
C PRO A 52 -6.43 10.10 -11.18
N ILE A 53 -6.34 8.86 -10.65
CA ILE A 53 -7.42 8.24 -9.89
C ILE A 53 -7.88 9.14 -8.73
N PHE A 54 -6.97 9.88 -8.12
CA PHE A 54 -7.26 10.85 -7.07
C PHE A 54 -6.84 12.26 -7.52
N PRO A 55 -7.70 13.01 -8.24
CA PRO A 55 -7.34 14.31 -8.81
C PRO A 55 -6.87 15.34 -7.77
N THR A 56 -7.43 15.29 -6.56
CA THR A 56 -7.04 16.17 -5.44
C THR A 56 -5.57 15.98 -5.02
N TYR A 57 -5.04 14.79 -5.21
CA TYR A 57 -3.66 14.43 -4.85
C TYR A 57 -2.76 14.22 -6.07
N GLY A 58 -3.33 14.11 -7.25
CA GLY A 58 -2.64 13.95 -8.53
C GLY A 58 -2.56 15.26 -9.31
N GLY A 59 -1.74 15.27 -10.34
CA GLY A 59 -1.61 16.42 -11.25
C GLY A 59 -0.40 17.31 -10.94
N GLY A 60 0.19 17.83 -12.01
CA GLY A 60 1.52 18.48 -12.02
C GLY A 60 1.67 19.80 -11.26
N ARG A 61 0.60 20.39 -10.73
CA ARG A 61 0.64 21.67 -10.01
C ARG A 61 0.98 21.55 -8.51
N HIS A 62 0.97 20.34 -7.96
CA HIS A 62 1.23 20.15 -6.54
C HIS A 62 2.55 19.40 -6.33
N SER A 63 3.40 19.96 -5.49
CA SER A 63 4.65 19.33 -5.08
C SER A 63 4.36 18.04 -4.28
N SER A 64 5.36 17.15 -4.20
CA SER A 64 5.30 15.97 -3.34
C SER A 64 5.00 16.35 -1.88
N ALA A 65 5.56 17.48 -1.42
CA ALA A 65 5.35 18.01 -0.08
C ALA A 65 3.88 18.45 0.15
N ASP A 66 3.25 19.08 -0.84
CA ASP A 66 1.85 19.50 -0.72
C ASP A 66 0.90 18.32 -0.66
N ARG A 67 1.16 17.28 -1.46
CA ARG A 67 0.39 16.03 -1.42
C ARG A 67 0.52 15.34 -0.06
N SER A 68 1.74 15.25 0.46
CA SER A 68 2.00 14.67 1.77
C SER A 68 1.32 15.46 2.89
N ARG A 69 1.35 16.78 2.82
CA ARG A 69 0.68 17.67 3.78
C ARG A 69 -0.84 17.50 3.77
N LYS A 70 -1.46 17.44 2.57
CA LYS A 70 -2.91 17.19 2.43
C LYS A 70 -3.30 15.85 3.03
N LEU A 71 -2.56 14.77 2.73
CA LEU A 71 -2.82 13.45 3.28
C LEU A 71 -2.66 13.44 4.80
N SER A 72 -1.60 14.04 5.33
CA SER A 72 -1.38 14.16 6.78
C SER A 72 -2.52 14.92 7.46
N LYS A 73 -2.97 16.05 6.88
CA LYS A 73 -4.11 16.81 7.41
C LYS A 73 -5.39 15.97 7.40
N HIS A 74 -5.63 15.19 6.35
CA HIS A 74 -6.79 14.30 6.28
C HIS A 74 -6.76 13.24 7.39
N ILE A 75 -5.62 12.58 7.60
CA ILE A 75 -5.43 11.61 8.68
C ILE A 75 -5.62 12.26 10.05
N VAL A 76 -5.10 13.48 10.25
CA VAL A 76 -5.31 14.24 11.49
C VAL A 76 -6.79 14.52 11.74
N ASN A 77 -7.53 14.90 10.70
CA ASN A 77 -8.97 15.17 10.82
C ASN A 77 -9.77 13.90 11.15
N MET A 78 -9.37 12.76 10.57
CA MET A 78 -9.99 11.47 10.90
C MET A 78 -9.75 11.02 12.35
N ARG A 79 -8.69 11.53 12.98
CA ARG A 79 -8.36 11.23 14.39
C ARG A 79 -9.28 11.89 15.42
N SER A 80 -10.08 12.87 15.04
CA SER A 80 -10.90 13.65 15.99
C SER A 80 -11.82 12.83 16.88
N GLY A 81 -11.99 11.53 16.60
CA GLY A 81 -12.68 10.55 17.44
C GLY A 81 -11.78 9.57 18.22
N PHE A 82 -10.46 9.69 18.10
CA PHE A 82 -9.49 8.78 18.72
C PHE A 82 -8.50 9.59 19.58
N ASP A 83 -8.30 9.17 20.81
CA ASP A 83 -7.34 9.77 21.74
C ASP A 83 -5.89 9.42 21.40
N ASN A 84 -5.52 9.47 20.14
CA ASN A 84 -4.16 9.15 19.70
C ASN A 84 -3.58 10.27 18.84
N SER A 85 -2.89 11.21 19.51
CA SER A 85 -2.24 12.37 18.89
C SER A 85 -1.09 11.99 17.95
N GLN A 86 -0.63 10.73 17.97
CA GLN A 86 0.56 10.28 17.25
C GLN A 86 0.31 9.60 15.92
N LEU A 87 -0.95 9.42 15.49
CA LEU A 87 -1.27 8.84 14.20
C LEU A 87 -0.76 9.73 13.05
N SER A 88 0.00 9.13 12.17
CA SER A 88 0.57 9.76 10.98
C SER A 88 0.51 8.80 9.79
N PRO A 89 0.73 9.26 8.55
CA PRO A 89 0.89 8.34 7.41
C PRO A 89 1.97 7.29 7.63
N TYR A 90 3.00 7.63 8.41
CA TYR A 90 4.10 6.71 8.75
C TYR A 90 3.64 5.60 9.71
N SER A 91 2.72 5.90 10.62
CA SER A 91 2.12 4.89 11.52
C SER A 91 1.42 3.78 10.74
N LEU A 92 0.77 4.10 9.61
CA LEU A 92 0.14 3.10 8.74
C LEU A 92 1.16 2.10 8.18
N GLN A 93 2.37 2.57 7.89
CA GLN A 93 3.45 1.72 7.39
C GLN A 93 3.95 0.76 8.48
N HIS A 94 4.08 1.22 9.72
CA HIS A 94 4.42 0.37 10.86
C HIS A 94 3.33 -0.67 11.12
N THR A 95 2.07 -0.25 11.17
CA THR A 95 0.94 -1.16 11.35
C THR A 95 0.91 -2.26 10.28
N PHE A 96 1.17 -1.91 9.01
CA PHE A 96 1.25 -2.90 7.95
C PHE A 96 2.38 -3.91 8.20
N LYS A 97 3.56 -3.43 8.60
CA LYS A 97 4.71 -4.29 8.90
C LYS A 97 4.42 -5.24 10.06
N ASP A 98 3.84 -4.72 11.14
CA ASP A 98 3.51 -5.52 12.32
C ASP A 98 2.49 -6.62 12.00
N ARG A 99 1.45 -6.28 11.23
CA ARG A 99 0.47 -7.26 10.74
C ARG A 99 1.10 -8.31 9.83
N ALA A 100 2.01 -7.90 8.95
CA ALA A 100 2.74 -8.84 8.10
C ALA A 100 3.56 -9.83 8.90
N VAL A 101 4.20 -9.39 9.99
CA VAL A 101 4.93 -10.26 10.92
C VAL A 101 3.99 -11.25 11.60
N VAL A 102 2.87 -10.79 12.13
CA VAL A 102 1.86 -11.64 12.78
C VAL A 102 1.26 -12.65 11.80
N ALA A 103 1.03 -12.25 10.55
CA ALA A 103 0.56 -13.11 9.47
C ALA A 103 1.61 -14.11 8.96
N GLY A 104 2.83 -14.11 9.51
CA GLY A 104 3.91 -14.99 9.06
C GLY A 104 4.44 -14.68 7.65
N VAL A 105 4.23 -13.44 7.16
CA VAL A 105 4.69 -13.04 5.84
C VAL A 105 6.22 -12.93 5.82
N PRO A 106 6.91 -13.55 4.86
CA PRO A 106 8.36 -13.42 4.74
C PRO A 106 8.81 -11.96 4.67
N SER A 107 9.88 -11.61 5.37
CA SER A 107 10.40 -10.23 5.40
C SER A 107 10.70 -9.68 3.99
N SER A 108 11.18 -10.52 3.08
CA SER A 108 11.41 -10.15 1.68
C SER A 108 10.14 -9.69 0.96
N VAL A 109 9.00 -10.35 1.22
CA VAL A 109 7.70 -10.00 0.64
C VAL A 109 7.16 -8.72 1.29
N THR A 110 7.31 -8.59 2.61
CA THR A 110 6.93 -7.36 3.34
C THR A 110 7.68 -6.15 2.81
N GLU A 111 9.00 -6.24 2.67
CA GLU A 111 9.85 -5.18 2.11
C GLU A 111 9.49 -4.87 0.64
N TYR A 112 9.14 -5.90 -0.14
CA TYR A 112 8.65 -5.73 -1.50
C TYR A 112 7.34 -4.91 -1.53
N PHE A 113 6.36 -5.25 -0.70
CA PHE A 113 5.11 -4.50 -0.60
C PHE A 113 5.34 -3.05 -0.18
N MET A 114 6.23 -2.82 0.78
CA MET A 114 6.59 -1.48 1.25
C MET A 114 7.41 -0.68 0.22
N GLY A 115 7.96 -1.34 -0.79
CA GLY A 115 8.80 -0.73 -1.81
C GLY A 115 10.18 -0.31 -1.28
N HIS A 116 10.63 -0.96 -0.21
CA HIS A 116 11.97 -0.77 0.31
C HIS A 116 12.98 -1.52 -0.55
N ARG A 117 14.09 -0.86 -0.85
CA ARG A 117 15.18 -1.46 -1.61
C ARG A 117 16.20 -2.08 -0.65
N THR A 118 15.97 -3.32 -0.29
CA THR A 118 16.86 -4.13 0.55
C THR A 118 17.49 -5.24 -0.30
N LYS A 119 18.51 -5.91 0.22
CA LYS A 119 19.09 -7.10 -0.44
C LYS A 119 18.00 -8.18 -0.63
N GLN A 120 17.13 -8.36 0.36
CA GLN A 120 16.05 -9.36 0.31
C GLN A 120 14.98 -9.01 -0.73
N SER A 121 14.54 -7.75 -0.81
CA SER A 121 13.55 -7.34 -1.82
C SER A 121 14.14 -7.31 -3.23
N SER A 122 15.44 -7.02 -3.36
CA SER A 122 16.15 -7.12 -4.64
C SER A 122 16.26 -8.55 -5.12
N ALA A 123 16.46 -9.54 -4.24
CA ALA A 123 16.48 -10.95 -4.59
C ALA A 123 15.15 -11.43 -5.21
N ILE A 124 14.02 -10.90 -4.78
CA ILE A 124 12.72 -11.18 -5.42
C ILE A 124 12.71 -10.67 -6.88
N HIS A 125 13.22 -9.46 -7.11
CA HIS A 125 13.31 -8.92 -8.46
C HIS A 125 14.28 -9.68 -9.35
N GLU A 126 15.44 -10.07 -8.82
CA GLU A 126 16.43 -10.86 -9.56
C GLU A 126 15.87 -12.24 -9.95
N ARG A 127 15.10 -12.86 -9.06
CA ARG A 127 14.54 -14.20 -9.27
C ARG A 127 13.34 -14.21 -10.21
N TYR A 128 12.50 -13.17 -10.19
CA TYR A 128 11.22 -13.12 -10.89
C TYR A 128 11.13 -11.96 -11.91
N GLY A 129 12.20 -11.25 -12.18
CA GLY A 129 12.21 -10.12 -13.12
C GLY A 129 11.36 -8.94 -12.63
N THR A 130 10.08 -8.91 -12.98
CA THR A 130 9.13 -7.86 -12.55
C THR A 130 8.62 -8.02 -11.12
N GLY A 131 9.09 -9.02 -10.39
CA GLY A 131 8.63 -9.37 -9.04
C GLY A 131 7.76 -10.63 -9.02
N LEU A 132 7.25 -10.99 -7.84
CA LEU A 132 6.34 -12.13 -7.70
C LEU A 132 5.06 -11.92 -8.51
N PRO A 133 4.51 -12.98 -9.13
CA PRO A 133 3.26 -12.89 -9.84
C PRO A 133 2.10 -12.52 -8.90
N PRO A 134 1.06 -11.81 -9.39
CA PRO A 134 -0.06 -11.37 -8.55
C PRO A 134 -0.71 -12.50 -7.75
N GLN A 135 -0.80 -13.70 -8.34
CA GLN A 135 -1.38 -14.89 -7.72
C GLN A 135 -0.60 -15.37 -6.48
N GLU A 136 0.71 -15.16 -6.47
CA GLU A 136 1.55 -15.46 -5.32
C GLU A 136 1.48 -14.37 -4.24
N LEU A 137 1.32 -13.12 -4.64
CA LEU A 137 1.25 -12.00 -3.73
C LEU A 137 -0.11 -11.89 -3.02
N VAL A 138 -1.21 -12.29 -3.70
CA VAL A 138 -2.56 -12.16 -3.14
C VAL A 138 -2.74 -12.97 -1.87
N LYS A 139 -2.15 -14.15 -1.76
CA LYS A 139 -2.22 -14.96 -0.54
C LYS A 139 -1.65 -14.26 0.68
N TRP A 140 -0.56 -13.50 0.50
CA TRP A 140 0.06 -12.73 1.58
C TRP A 140 -0.77 -11.50 1.97
N MET A 141 -1.37 -10.84 0.98
CA MET A 141 -2.28 -9.71 1.26
C MET A 141 -3.53 -10.16 2.02
N VAL A 142 -4.11 -11.31 1.65
CA VAL A 142 -5.23 -11.90 2.37
C VAL A 142 -4.83 -12.27 3.80
N ALA A 143 -3.69 -12.92 4.00
CA ALA A 143 -3.21 -13.26 5.33
C ALA A 143 -3.01 -12.02 6.22
N ILE A 144 -2.45 -10.92 5.68
CA ILE A 144 -2.30 -9.65 6.42
C ILE A 144 -3.67 -9.06 6.78
N GLN A 145 -4.65 -9.19 5.91
CA GLN A 145 -6.00 -8.70 6.13
C GLN A 145 -6.72 -9.50 7.22
N GLU A 146 -6.61 -10.81 7.21
CA GLU A 146 -7.22 -11.70 8.21
C GLU A 146 -6.76 -11.36 9.63
N VAL A 147 -5.48 -11.00 9.82
CA VAL A 147 -4.96 -10.51 11.11
C VAL A 147 -5.73 -9.26 11.57
N THR A 148 -6.22 -8.45 10.65
CA THR A 148 -6.98 -7.23 10.96
C THR A 148 -8.41 -7.54 11.40
N GLU A 149 -9.06 -8.48 10.73
CA GLU A 149 -10.48 -8.81 10.95
C GLU A 149 -10.68 -9.60 12.25
N HIS A 150 -9.72 -10.45 12.62
CA HIS A 150 -9.80 -11.27 13.84
C HIS A 150 -9.36 -10.53 15.11
N GLY A 151 -9.06 -9.25 15.03
CA GLY A 151 -9.12 -8.28 16.13
C GLY A 151 -8.21 -8.51 17.34
N HIS A 152 -7.15 -9.31 17.24
CA HIS A 152 -6.24 -9.55 18.37
C HIS A 152 -4.91 -8.80 18.24
N PHE A 153 -4.96 -7.50 18.00
CA PHE A 153 -3.90 -6.63 18.51
C PHE A 153 -4.18 -6.39 20.00
N HIS A 154 -3.83 -7.37 20.83
CA HIS A 154 -3.79 -7.16 22.27
C HIS A 154 -2.86 -5.99 22.56
N ARG A 155 -3.36 -5.00 23.31
CA ARG A 155 -2.61 -3.85 23.84
C ARG A 155 -1.44 -4.25 24.78
N GLU A 156 -1.13 -5.51 24.89
CA GLU A 156 -0.11 -6.06 25.81
C GLU A 156 1.34 -5.86 25.34
N PHE A 157 1.55 -5.35 24.11
CA PHE A 157 2.90 -5.05 23.61
C PHE A 157 3.31 -3.57 23.73
N LEU A 158 2.54 -2.75 24.43
CA LEU A 158 2.86 -1.34 24.69
C LEU A 158 3.02 -1.07 26.21
N GLY A 159 3.67 -2.01 26.91
CA GLY A 159 4.17 -1.80 28.26
C GLY A 159 5.57 -1.21 28.27
#